data_affce4135b4ae07805a4068773e2fe90
#
_entry.id   affce4135b4ae07805a4068773e2fe90
#
_cell.length_a   1.000
_cell.length_b   1.000
_cell.length_c   1.000
_cell.angle_alpha   90.00
_cell.angle_beta   90.00
_cell.angle_gamma   90.00
#
_symmetry.space_group_name_H-M   'P 1'
#
loop_
_entity.id
_entity.type
_entity.pdbx_description
1 polymer ?
#
loop_
_entity_poly.entity_id
_entity_poly.type
_entity_poly.pdbx_seq_one_letter_code
_entity_poly.pdbx_strand_id
1 'polypeptide(L)'
;MEIKGLRKIEPYVAGSQPAEKNIIKLNTNENAYGPSPAVHQALASFDAHQLRKYSTLDQEALRQALSEQLGVPADQVIIGNGSDDILSMAFLAFFNSEEKVLFPDLTYGFYKVWADLYRIPFREVSLNSSFEIDTQDYLVENGGIVLTNPNAPTGIYKPLDQIEEIVKANQSVVVIIDEAYINFGGETALPLLEKYDNVFITRTFSKDASLAGLRVGYGIGSPKLMAVINAVKNSVNPYNVDSIAEVLATAAVKSWDYYEDSCAKIMATRDWFSKELKAIGFDVLPSKTNFVLVKPHGVTAGQLFDYLQSNKIYVRYFPKVERISDRLRISIGTQDEMERVLMTIQELQA
;
A
#
# COMPACT_ATOMS: atom_id res chain seq x y z
N MET A 1 33.68 17.15 -16.98
CA MET A 1 33.94 15.80 -17.54
C MET A 1 32.73 14.95 -17.18
N GLU A 2 32.04 14.36 -18.16
CA GLU A 2 30.87 13.49 -17.92
C GLU A 2 31.38 12.11 -17.49
N ILE A 3 30.86 11.63 -16.34
CA ILE A 3 31.19 10.28 -15.84
C ILE A 3 30.32 9.26 -16.58
N LYS A 4 30.96 8.36 -17.33
CA LYS A 4 30.27 7.31 -18.07
C LYS A 4 29.68 6.26 -17.12
N GLY A 5 28.53 5.68 -17.48
CA GLY A 5 27.92 4.58 -16.73
C GLY A 5 26.98 5.02 -15.60
N LEU A 6 26.79 6.31 -15.37
CA LEU A 6 25.79 6.78 -14.43
C LEU A 6 24.38 6.50 -14.96
N ARG A 7 23.52 5.94 -14.10
CA ARG A 7 22.11 5.70 -14.41
C ARG A 7 21.33 7.02 -14.40
N LYS A 8 20.56 7.27 -15.45
CA LYS A 8 19.59 8.35 -15.51
C LYS A 8 18.23 7.76 -15.12
N ILE A 9 17.62 8.26 -14.05
CA ILE A 9 16.34 7.80 -13.53
C ILE A 9 15.61 8.96 -12.85
N GLU A 10 14.29 8.98 -12.99
CA GLU A 10 13.40 9.86 -12.23
C GLU A 10 12.94 9.12 -10.96
N PRO A 11 13.30 9.61 -9.76
CA PRO A 11 12.91 8.94 -8.53
C PRO A 11 11.44 9.18 -8.20
N TYR A 12 10.87 8.32 -7.37
CA TYR A 12 9.57 8.55 -6.77
C TYR A 12 9.55 9.83 -5.92
N VAL A 13 8.46 10.61 -6.04
CA VAL A 13 8.26 11.83 -5.25
C VAL A 13 7.33 11.52 -4.07
N ALA A 14 7.92 11.33 -2.90
CA ALA A 14 7.18 11.09 -1.67
C ALA A 14 6.31 12.29 -1.25
N GLY A 15 5.32 12.04 -0.38
CA GLY A 15 4.59 13.11 0.31
C GLY A 15 5.51 13.90 1.24
N SER A 16 5.20 15.17 1.46
CA SER A 16 5.92 16.00 2.42
C SER A 16 5.90 15.38 3.82
N GLN A 17 7.01 15.54 4.55
CA GLN A 17 7.14 15.14 5.94
C GLN A 17 7.30 16.42 6.79
N PRO A 18 6.20 17.04 7.24
CA PRO A 18 6.26 18.25 8.04
C PRO A 18 6.95 17.98 9.38
N ALA A 19 7.88 18.85 9.75
CA ALA A 19 8.60 18.76 11.03
C ALA A 19 7.89 19.51 12.18
N GLU A 20 6.79 20.19 11.89
CA GLU A 20 6.03 20.97 12.85
C GLU A 20 5.35 20.06 13.89
N LYS A 21 5.21 20.60 15.13
CA LYS A 21 4.44 19.95 16.19
C LYS A 21 2.97 20.38 16.15
N ASN A 22 2.09 19.59 16.75
CA ASN A 22 0.65 19.86 16.84
C ASN A 22 -0.01 20.06 15.47
N ILE A 23 0.26 19.15 14.55
CA ILE A 23 -0.33 19.08 13.22
C ILE A 23 -1.31 17.92 13.14
N ILE A 24 -2.26 18.01 12.22
CA ILE A 24 -3.06 16.88 11.75
C ILE A 24 -2.44 16.39 10.44
N LYS A 25 -1.80 15.22 10.47
CA LYS A 25 -1.02 14.67 9.34
C LYS A 25 -1.80 13.59 8.61
N LEU A 26 -2.39 13.94 7.47
CA LEU A 26 -3.29 13.10 6.67
C LEU A 26 -2.83 12.95 5.21
N ASN A 27 -1.52 12.97 4.95
CA ASN A 27 -0.98 13.01 3.59
C ASN A 27 -0.26 11.73 3.13
N THR A 28 0.07 10.80 4.03
CA THR A 28 0.87 9.59 3.71
C THR A 28 0.19 8.28 4.14
N ASN A 29 -1.12 8.32 4.42
CA ASN A 29 -1.95 7.15 4.73
C ASN A 29 -1.41 6.34 5.93
N GLU A 30 -0.85 7.03 6.93
CA GLU A 30 -0.49 6.42 8.21
C GLU A 30 -1.76 6.09 8.99
N ASN A 31 -1.68 5.12 9.89
CA ASN A 31 -2.78 4.77 10.80
C ASN A 31 -2.90 5.84 11.89
N ALA A 32 -4.11 6.29 12.19
CA ALA A 32 -4.38 7.26 13.23
C ALA A 32 -4.18 6.71 14.66
N TYR A 33 -4.26 5.40 14.80
CA TYR A 33 -4.07 4.71 16.09
C TYR A 33 -2.65 4.17 16.19
N GLY A 34 -2.11 4.15 17.41
CA GLY A 34 -0.77 3.62 17.67
C GLY A 34 -0.71 2.09 17.60
N PRO A 35 0.49 1.51 17.66
CA PRO A 35 0.67 0.07 17.73
C PRO A 35 0.08 -0.53 19.01
N SER A 36 -0.16 -1.87 18.99
CA SER A 36 -0.77 -2.58 20.12
C SER A 36 0.08 -2.53 21.39
N PRO A 37 -0.53 -2.71 22.58
CA PRO A 37 0.20 -2.86 23.83
C PRO A 37 1.24 -3.99 23.79
N ALA A 38 0.99 -5.07 23.04
CA ALA A 38 1.94 -6.16 22.88
C ALA A 38 3.22 -5.71 22.15
N VAL A 39 3.11 -4.83 21.16
CA VAL A 39 4.27 -4.23 20.47
C VAL A 39 5.07 -3.35 21.42
N HIS A 40 4.41 -2.52 22.24
CA HIS A 40 5.08 -1.71 23.26
C HIS A 40 5.85 -2.57 24.26
N GLN A 41 5.24 -3.67 24.73
CA GLN A 41 5.88 -4.62 25.64
C GLN A 41 7.08 -5.31 25.00
N ALA A 42 6.94 -5.76 23.74
CA ALA A 42 8.02 -6.40 23.00
C ALA A 42 9.22 -5.46 22.81
N LEU A 43 8.97 -4.17 22.51
CA LEU A 43 10.01 -3.16 22.39
C LEU A 43 10.71 -2.91 23.71
N ALA A 44 9.96 -2.78 24.82
CA ALA A 44 10.53 -2.55 26.16
C ALA A 44 11.36 -3.73 26.69
N SER A 45 11.04 -4.96 26.22
CA SER A 45 11.73 -6.20 26.63
C SER A 45 12.88 -6.59 25.70
N PHE A 46 13.10 -5.85 24.60
CA PHE A 46 14.13 -6.20 23.64
C PHE A 46 15.53 -6.00 24.22
N ASP A 47 16.36 -7.07 24.21
CA ASP A 47 17.75 -6.98 24.63
C ASP A 47 18.62 -6.39 23.52
N ALA A 48 19.02 -5.13 23.67
CA ALA A 48 19.87 -4.43 22.72
C ALA A 48 21.23 -5.11 22.47
N HIS A 49 21.70 -6.00 23.37
CA HIS A 49 22.92 -6.77 23.15
C HIS A 49 22.83 -7.70 21.95
N GLN A 50 21.61 -8.11 21.55
CA GLN A 50 21.39 -8.93 20.37
C GLN A 50 21.72 -8.19 19.06
N LEU A 51 21.68 -6.86 19.02
CA LEU A 51 21.97 -6.04 17.83
C LEU A 51 23.42 -6.19 17.32
N ARG A 52 24.32 -6.79 18.08
CA ARG A 52 25.68 -7.12 17.64
C ARG A 52 25.73 -8.27 16.62
N LYS A 53 24.63 -8.98 16.41
CA LYS A 53 24.51 -10.09 15.48
C LYS A 53 23.61 -9.70 14.32
N TYR A 54 23.83 -10.30 13.16
CA TYR A 54 22.88 -10.24 12.08
C TYR A 54 21.52 -10.81 12.49
N SER A 55 20.45 -10.28 11.92
CA SER A 55 19.10 -10.85 12.01
C SER A 55 19.03 -12.26 11.38
N THR A 56 17.91 -12.95 11.56
CA THR A 56 17.67 -14.23 10.89
C THR A 56 17.52 -14.03 9.37
N LEU A 57 17.90 -15.03 8.57
CA LEU A 57 17.84 -14.93 7.10
C LEU A 57 16.41 -14.96 6.57
N ASP A 58 15.52 -15.68 7.26
CA ASP A 58 14.19 -16.02 6.78
C ASP A 58 13.04 -15.52 7.69
N GLN A 59 13.38 -14.84 8.80
CA GLN A 59 12.41 -14.31 9.77
C GLN A 59 11.37 -15.37 10.19
N GLU A 60 11.85 -16.55 10.60
CA GLU A 60 11.04 -17.74 10.86
C GLU A 60 9.89 -17.48 11.84
N ALA A 61 10.16 -16.75 12.94
CA ALA A 61 9.15 -16.45 13.95
C ALA A 61 7.98 -15.61 13.39
N LEU A 62 8.28 -14.62 12.55
CA LEU A 62 7.27 -13.79 11.90
C LEU A 62 6.53 -14.57 10.81
N ARG A 63 7.22 -15.36 10.00
CA ARG A 63 6.59 -16.21 8.98
C ARG A 63 5.62 -17.21 9.59
N GLN A 64 6.01 -17.84 10.70
CA GLN A 64 5.13 -18.77 11.40
C GLN A 64 3.88 -18.09 11.96
N ALA A 65 4.04 -16.91 12.59
CA ALA A 65 2.91 -16.13 13.09
C ALA A 65 1.96 -15.71 11.96
N LEU A 66 2.49 -15.26 10.82
CA LEU A 66 1.67 -14.94 9.64
C LEU A 66 0.99 -16.17 9.04
N SER A 67 1.67 -17.30 8.99
CA SER A 67 1.10 -18.60 8.56
C SER A 67 -0.14 -18.97 9.37
N GLU A 68 -0.04 -18.87 10.69
CA GLU A 68 -1.16 -19.15 11.62
C GLU A 68 -2.30 -18.14 11.43
N GLN A 69 -1.99 -16.83 11.30
CA GLN A 69 -2.98 -15.77 11.15
C GLN A 69 -3.73 -15.82 9.81
N LEU A 70 -3.03 -16.18 8.73
CA LEU A 70 -3.57 -16.12 7.37
C LEU A 70 -4.06 -17.47 6.84
N GLY A 71 -3.74 -18.57 7.52
CA GLY A 71 -4.09 -19.91 7.09
C GLY A 71 -3.30 -20.37 5.85
N VAL A 72 -2.07 -19.85 5.64
CA VAL A 72 -1.21 -20.23 4.51
C VAL A 72 0.07 -20.90 5.01
N PRO A 73 0.70 -21.82 4.25
CA PRO A 73 1.98 -22.41 4.65
C PRO A 73 3.08 -21.37 4.87
N ALA A 74 3.89 -21.52 5.92
CA ALA A 74 4.95 -20.58 6.25
C ALA A 74 6.04 -20.46 5.17
N ASP A 75 6.28 -21.48 4.37
CA ASP A 75 7.20 -21.47 3.23
C ASP A 75 6.65 -20.74 2.00
N GLN A 76 5.37 -20.39 2.01
CA GLN A 76 4.73 -19.53 1.02
C GLN A 76 4.75 -18.04 1.42
N VAL A 77 5.39 -17.66 2.52
CA VAL A 77 5.51 -16.29 3.00
C VAL A 77 6.96 -15.81 2.91
N ILE A 78 7.18 -14.62 2.33
CA ILE A 78 8.46 -13.92 2.33
C ILE A 78 8.33 -12.59 3.05
N ILE A 79 9.34 -12.22 3.85
CA ILE A 79 9.38 -10.95 4.61
C ILE A 79 10.37 -9.98 3.96
N GLY A 80 10.01 -8.70 3.91
CA GLY A 80 10.83 -7.63 3.36
C GLY A 80 10.80 -6.35 4.16
N ASN A 81 11.69 -5.43 3.82
CA ASN A 81 11.79 -4.10 4.43
C ASN A 81 10.69 -3.15 3.92
N GLY A 82 9.44 -3.46 4.28
CA GLY A 82 8.22 -2.89 3.72
C GLY A 82 7.76 -3.62 2.45
N SER A 83 6.51 -3.39 2.05
CA SER A 83 6.00 -3.91 0.78
C SER A 83 6.78 -3.38 -0.43
N ASP A 84 7.41 -2.21 -0.33
CA ASP A 84 8.26 -1.67 -1.38
C ASP A 84 9.44 -2.58 -1.72
N ASP A 85 10.09 -3.15 -0.70
CA ASP A 85 11.19 -4.12 -0.87
C ASP A 85 10.68 -5.41 -1.53
N ILE A 86 9.53 -5.94 -1.06
CA ILE A 86 8.88 -7.12 -1.65
C ILE A 86 8.50 -6.87 -3.12
N LEU A 87 7.85 -5.74 -3.41
CA LEU A 87 7.44 -5.40 -4.78
C LEU A 87 8.65 -5.18 -5.70
N SER A 88 9.68 -4.49 -5.23
CA SER A 88 10.93 -4.30 -5.97
C SER A 88 11.59 -5.63 -6.33
N MET A 89 11.67 -6.57 -5.37
CA MET A 89 12.17 -7.91 -5.62
C MET A 89 11.25 -8.72 -6.55
N ALA A 90 9.93 -8.57 -6.43
CA ALA A 90 8.96 -9.24 -7.28
C ALA A 90 9.08 -8.78 -8.75
N PHE A 91 9.29 -7.48 -8.99
CA PHE A 91 9.58 -6.98 -10.34
C PHE A 91 10.84 -7.62 -10.94
N LEU A 92 11.92 -7.72 -10.17
CA LEU A 92 13.15 -8.41 -10.59
C LEU A 92 12.95 -9.91 -10.79
N ALA A 93 12.12 -10.55 -9.98
CA ALA A 93 11.93 -12.00 -9.99
C ALA A 93 11.00 -12.47 -11.12
N PHE A 94 9.95 -11.71 -11.42
CA PHE A 94 8.82 -12.22 -12.21
C PHE A 94 8.68 -11.61 -13.60
N PHE A 95 9.25 -10.42 -13.85
CA PHE A 95 9.03 -9.68 -15.09
C PHE A 95 10.29 -9.62 -15.97
N ASN A 96 10.73 -10.78 -16.44
CA ASN A 96 11.99 -10.95 -17.21
C ASN A 96 11.71 -11.37 -18.66
N SER A 97 10.62 -10.88 -19.26
CA SER A 97 10.31 -11.09 -20.68
C SER A 97 10.38 -9.77 -21.46
N GLU A 98 10.34 -9.87 -22.78
CA GLU A 98 10.22 -8.69 -23.67
C GLU A 98 8.78 -8.16 -23.72
N GLU A 99 7.83 -8.91 -23.17
CA GLU A 99 6.42 -8.53 -23.12
C GLU A 99 6.17 -7.45 -22.06
N LYS A 100 5.19 -6.59 -22.32
CA LYS A 100 4.89 -5.45 -21.44
C LYS A 100 4.12 -5.88 -20.20
N VAL A 101 4.62 -5.49 -19.02
CA VAL A 101 3.86 -5.58 -17.77
C VAL A 101 2.74 -4.54 -17.76
N LEU A 102 1.56 -4.93 -17.30
CA LEU A 102 0.36 -4.08 -17.26
C LEU A 102 0.09 -3.63 -15.81
N PHE A 103 -0.18 -2.35 -15.62
CA PHE A 103 -0.73 -1.80 -14.38
C PHE A 103 -1.55 -0.53 -14.68
N PRO A 104 -2.48 -0.11 -13.78
CA PRO A 104 -3.30 1.08 -14.02
C PRO A 104 -2.48 2.36 -14.18
N ASP A 105 -2.95 3.27 -15.03
CA ASP A 105 -2.35 4.60 -15.24
C ASP A 105 -2.40 5.49 -13.98
N LEU A 106 -3.38 5.25 -13.12
CA LEU A 106 -3.55 5.92 -11.85
C LEU A 106 -3.54 4.90 -10.72
N THR A 107 -2.34 4.56 -10.25
CA THR A 107 -2.08 3.57 -9.22
C THR A 107 -0.86 3.95 -8.37
N TYR A 108 -0.26 3.00 -7.65
CA TYR A 108 0.92 3.24 -6.84
C TYR A 108 2.13 3.62 -7.72
N GLY A 109 2.60 4.85 -7.56
CA GLY A 109 3.58 5.46 -8.47
C GLY A 109 4.95 4.77 -8.54
N PHE A 110 5.27 3.86 -7.60
CA PHE A 110 6.52 3.11 -7.63
C PHE A 110 6.57 2.02 -8.72
N TYR A 111 5.45 1.50 -9.21
CA TYR A 111 5.46 0.47 -10.24
C TYR A 111 6.21 0.92 -11.49
N LYS A 112 5.92 2.14 -11.95
CA LYS A 112 6.63 2.76 -13.07
C LYS A 112 8.11 2.98 -12.76
N VAL A 113 8.43 3.43 -11.54
CA VAL A 113 9.82 3.67 -11.12
C VAL A 113 10.63 2.37 -11.13
N TRP A 114 10.07 1.26 -10.62
CA TRP A 114 10.75 -0.04 -10.67
C TRP A 114 10.86 -0.58 -12.10
N ALA A 115 9.82 -0.46 -12.92
CA ALA A 115 9.87 -0.87 -14.31
C ALA A 115 10.99 -0.13 -15.06
N ASP A 116 11.09 1.19 -14.92
CA ASP A 116 12.18 1.99 -15.50
C ASP A 116 13.55 1.63 -14.91
N LEU A 117 13.63 1.46 -13.58
CA LEU A 117 14.88 1.12 -12.89
C LEU A 117 15.45 -0.21 -13.39
N TYR A 118 14.60 -1.21 -13.58
CA TYR A 118 15.00 -2.56 -13.98
C TYR A 118 14.93 -2.78 -15.50
N ARG A 119 14.49 -1.76 -16.27
CA ARG A 119 14.34 -1.83 -17.74
C ARG A 119 13.31 -2.87 -18.17
N ILE A 120 12.25 -3.01 -17.41
CA ILE A 120 11.12 -3.87 -17.69
C ILE A 120 10.16 -3.13 -18.61
N PRO A 121 9.80 -3.69 -19.78
CA PRO A 121 8.79 -3.09 -20.64
C PRO A 121 7.45 -3.03 -19.91
N PHE A 122 6.72 -1.91 -20.01
CA PHE A 122 5.41 -1.79 -19.37
C PHE A 122 4.42 -1.00 -20.23
N ARG A 123 3.15 -1.13 -19.87
CA ARG A 123 2.06 -0.31 -20.40
C ARG A 123 1.15 0.09 -19.24
N GLU A 124 0.94 1.39 -19.09
CA GLU A 124 -0.08 1.95 -18.23
C GLU A 124 -1.46 1.74 -18.90
N VAL A 125 -2.40 1.13 -18.16
CA VAL A 125 -3.77 0.82 -18.62
C VAL A 125 -4.71 1.85 -18.00
N SER A 126 -5.43 2.60 -18.83
CA SER A 126 -6.30 3.66 -18.33
C SER A 126 -7.45 3.11 -17.51
N LEU A 127 -7.65 3.65 -16.31
CA LEU A 127 -8.89 3.43 -15.58
C LEU A 127 -10.07 4.04 -16.36
N ASN A 128 -11.27 3.50 -16.20
CA ASN A 128 -12.48 4.04 -16.83
C ASN A 128 -12.85 5.45 -16.28
N SER A 129 -13.93 6.05 -16.75
CA SER A 129 -14.39 7.37 -16.31
C SER A 129 -14.80 7.43 -14.82
N SER A 130 -15.12 6.28 -14.23
CA SER A 130 -15.43 6.13 -12.80
C SER A 130 -14.18 5.79 -11.95
N PHE A 131 -12.98 5.84 -12.53
CA PHE A 131 -11.70 5.46 -11.90
C PHE A 131 -11.59 3.97 -11.52
N GLU A 132 -12.33 3.10 -12.18
CA GLU A 132 -12.32 1.65 -11.96
C GLU A 132 -11.41 0.96 -12.98
N ILE A 133 -10.85 -0.18 -12.59
CA ILE A 133 -10.13 -1.10 -13.47
C ILE A 133 -11.15 -1.84 -14.34
N ASP A 134 -11.05 -1.73 -15.69
CA ASP A 134 -11.82 -2.57 -16.58
C ASP A 134 -11.12 -3.93 -16.75
N THR A 135 -11.81 -5.02 -16.43
CA THR A 135 -11.28 -6.38 -16.53
C THR A 135 -10.85 -6.71 -17.97
N GLN A 136 -11.59 -6.25 -18.97
CA GLN A 136 -11.35 -6.59 -20.37
C GLN A 136 -10.01 -6.06 -20.89
N ASP A 137 -9.53 -4.94 -20.35
CA ASP A 137 -8.25 -4.34 -20.72
C ASP A 137 -7.02 -5.18 -20.31
N TYR A 138 -7.23 -6.16 -19.41
CA TYR A 138 -6.21 -7.08 -18.89
C TYR A 138 -6.30 -8.50 -19.48
N LEU A 139 -7.25 -8.77 -20.39
CA LEU A 139 -7.40 -10.06 -21.06
C LEU A 139 -6.63 -10.11 -22.39
N VAL A 140 -5.47 -9.48 -22.44
CA VAL A 140 -4.61 -9.37 -23.62
C VAL A 140 -3.23 -9.96 -23.32
N GLU A 141 -2.48 -10.32 -24.36
CA GLU A 141 -1.10 -10.79 -24.21
C GLU A 141 -0.22 -9.76 -23.50
N ASN A 142 0.53 -10.20 -22.49
CA ASN A 142 1.32 -9.33 -21.62
C ASN A 142 2.44 -10.10 -20.91
N GLY A 143 3.40 -9.37 -20.30
CA GLY A 143 4.54 -9.92 -19.56
C GLY A 143 4.31 -10.05 -18.07
N GLY A 144 3.11 -9.71 -17.58
CA GLY A 144 2.71 -9.73 -16.17
C GLY A 144 1.74 -8.61 -15.84
N ILE A 145 1.08 -8.72 -14.70
CA ILE A 145 0.07 -7.74 -14.26
C ILE A 145 0.34 -7.34 -12.81
N VAL A 146 0.18 -6.05 -12.50
CA VAL A 146 0.23 -5.53 -11.12
C VAL A 146 -1.03 -4.73 -10.84
N LEU A 147 -1.80 -5.16 -9.84
CA LEU A 147 -3.04 -4.51 -9.41
C LEU A 147 -2.96 -4.18 -7.93
N THR A 148 -3.10 -2.89 -7.57
CA THR A 148 -3.35 -2.51 -6.18
C THR A 148 -4.83 -2.66 -5.89
N ASN A 149 -5.21 -3.48 -4.92
CA ASN A 149 -6.61 -3.73 -4.58
C ASN A 149 -6.84 -3.80 -3.06
N PRO A 150 -7.51 -2.81 -2.48
CA PRO A 150 -8.08 -1.58 -3.07
C PRO A 150 -7.04 -0.62 -3.65
N ASN A 151 -7.38 0.06 -4.76
CA ASN A 151 -6.43 0.90 -5.48
C ASN A 151 -6.06 2.20 -4.75
N ALA A 152 -4.83 2.63 -4.88
CA ALA A 152 -4.36 3.93 -4.43
C ALA A 152 -3.81 4.73 -5.64
N PRO A 153 -4.25 5.98 -5.86
CA PRO A 153 -4.87 6.90 -4.90
C PRO A 153 -6.41 6.96 -4.94
N THR A 154 -7.09 6.14 -5.71
CA THR A 154 -8.55 6.24 -5.90
C THR A 154 -9.37 5.77 -4.70
N GLY A 155 -8.89 4.79 -3.96
CA GLY A 155 -9.60 4.12 -2.86
C GLY A 155 -10.53 2.99 -3.32
N ILE A 156 -10.72 2.83 -4.62
CA ILE A 156 -11.71 1.91 -5.20
C ILE A 156 -11.23 0.46 -5.10
N TYR A 157 -12.14 -0.40 -4.66
CA TYR A 157 -11.95 -1.84 -4.57
C TYR A 157 -12.56 -2.54 -5.78
N LYS A 158 -11.81 -3.46 -6.38
CA LYS A 158 -12.30 -4.35 -7.43
C LYS A 158 -12.76 -5.68 -6.82
N PRO A 159 -14.00 -6.15 -7.09
CA PRO A 159 -14.50 -7.42 -6.57
C PRO A 159 -13.61 -8.62 -6.89
N LEU A 160 -13.56 -9.58 -5.96
CA LEU A 160 -12.65 -10.73 -6.05
C LEU A 160 -12.90 -11.61 -7.27
N ASP A 161 -14.17 -11.81 -7.64
CA ASP A 161 -14.57 -12.56 -8.85
C ASP A 161 -14.01 -11.94 -10.14
N GLN A 162 -13.96 -10.59 -10.20
CA GLN A 162 -13.38 -9.87 -11.34
C GLN A 162 -11.85 -9.91 -11.34
N ILE A 163 -11.21 -9.95 -10.16
CA ILE A 163 -9.77 -10.22 -10.04
C ILE A 163 -9.47 -11.65 -10.49
N GLU A 164 -10.29 -12.62 -10.09
CA GLU A 164 -10.14 -14.03 -10.49
C GLU A 164 -10.26 -14.19 -12.01
N GLU A 165 -11.15 -13.45 -12.69
CA GLU A 165 -11.26 -13.45 -14.16
C GLU A 165 -9.93 -13.02 -14.81
N ILE A 166 -9.30 -11.96 -14.32
CA ILE A 166 -7.98 -11.51 -14.80
C ILE A 166 -6.91 -12.58 -14.56
N VAL A 167 -6.84 -13.14 -13.35
CA VAL A 167 -5.87 -14.19 -13.01
C VAL A 167 -6.03 -15.41 -13.89
N LYS A 168 -7.26 -15.89 -14.07
CA LYS A 168 -7.60 -17.07 -14.87
C LYS A 168 -7.24 -16.92 -16.36
N ALA A 169 -7.39 -15.72 -16.90
CA ALA A 169 -7.05 -15.43 -18.29
C ALA A 169 -5.52 -15.32 -18.51
N ASN A 170 -4.73 -15.10 -17.47
CA ASN A 170 -3.30 -14.78 -17.56
C ASN A 170 -2.40 -15.82 -16.86
N GLN A 171 -2.74 -17.11 -16.91
CA GLN A 171 -2.02 -18.17 -16.17
C GLN A 171 -0.56 -18.39 -16.60
N SER A 172 -0.15 -17.88 -17.76
CA SER A 172 1.24 -17.98 -18.25
C SER A 172 2.18 -16.91 -17.69
N VAL A 173 1.64 -15.90 -16.99
CA VAL A 173 2.40 -14.79 -16.41
C VAL A 173 1.99 -14.56 -14.97
N VAL A 174 2.84 -13.86 -14.18
CA VAL A 174 2.52 -13.56 -12.79
C VAL A 174 1.56 -12.39 -12.70
N VAL A 175 0.53 -12.52 -11.85
CA VAL A 175 -0.38 -11.46 -11.43
C VAL A 175 -0.06 -11.09 -9.99
N ILE A 176 0.50 -9.89 -9.77
CA ILE A 176 0.73 -9.33 -8.45
C ILE A 176 -0.53 -8.59 -8.00
N ILE A 177 -1.04 -8.93 -6.81
CA ILE A 177 -2.14 -8.23 -6.17
C ILE A 177 -1.59 -7.55 -4.91
N ASP A 178 -1.48 -6.22 -4.99
CA ASP A 178 -1.00 -5.40 -3.86
C ASP A 178 -2.17 -5.07 -2.94
N GLU A 179 -2.21 -5.75 -1.80
CA GLU A 179 -3.24 -5.65 -0.77
C GLU A 179 -2.84 -4.72 0.39
N ALA A 180 -2.09 -3.66 0.14
CA ALA A 180 -1.64 -2.72 1.18
C ALA A 180 -2.79 -2.11 2.00
N TYR A 181 -4.02 -2.12 1.50
CA TYR A 181 -5.21 -1.53 2.14
C TYR A 181 -6.35 -2.53 2.37
N ILE A 182 -6.12 -3.83 2.18
CA ILE A 182 -7.19 -4.83 2.15
C ILE A 182 -8.04 -4.88 3.42
N ASN A 183 -7.41 -4.65 4.59
CA ASN A 183 -8.07 -4.73 5.90
C ASN A 183 -8.99 -3.53 6.21
N PHE A 184 -9.13 -2.57 5.29
CA PHE A 184 -10.08 -1.46 5.41
C PHE A 184 -11.41 -1.71 4.67
N GLY A 185 -11.80 -2.97 4.48
CA GLY A 185 -13.11 -3.40 3.99
C GLY A 185 -13.12 -4.03 2.60
N GLY A 186 -11.97 -4.42 2.07
CA GLY A 186 -11.86 -5.28 0.90
C GLY A 186 -11.95 -6.77 1.26
N GLU A 187 -12.22 -7.62 0.28
CA GLU A 187 -12.09 -9.06 0.36
C GLU A 187 -10.73 -9.48 -0.24
N THR A 188 -9.99 -10.28 0.50
CA THR A 188 -8.63 -10.70 0.12
C THR A 188 -8.61 -11.69 -1.03
N ALA A 189 -7.55 -11.64 -1.84
CA ALA A 189 -7.27 -12.61 -2.89
C ALA A 189 -6.57 -13.90 -2.39
N LEU A 190 -6.37 -14.08 -1.07
CA LEU A 190 -5.76 -15.29 -0.51
C LEU A 190 -6.39 -16.61 -1.03
N PRO A 191 -7.74 -16.74 -1.17
CA PRO A 191 -8.35 -17.95 -1.71
C PRO A 191 -7.91 -18.28 -3.15
N LEU A 192 -7.41 -17.32 -3.92
CA LEU A 192 -6.91 -17.58 -5.26
C LEU A 192 -5.58 -18.35 -5.28
N LEU A 193 -4.81 -18.31 -4.20
CA LEU A 193 -3.55 -19.07 -4.08
C LEU A 193 -3.76 -20.58 -4.09
N GLU A 194 -4.93 -21.05 -3.67
CA GLU A 194 -5.29 -22.48 -3.72
C GLU A 194 -5.62 -22.96 -5.14
N LYS A 195 -5.98 -22.02 -6.04
CA LYS A 195 -6.47 -22.31 -7.38
C LYS A 195 -5.44 -22.00 -8.47
N TYR A 196 -4.53 -21.03 -8.23
CA TYR A 196 -3.66 -20.45 -9.26
C TYR A 196 -2.23 -20.27 -8.79
N ASP A 197 -1.28 -20.91 -9.44
CA ASP A 197 0.16 -20.83 -9.14
C ASP A 197 0.81 -19.51 -9.52
N ASN A 198 0.13 -18.70 -10.34
CA ASN A 198 0.64 -17.43 -10.88
C ASN A 198 0.23 -16.19 -10.08
N VAL A 199 -0.45 -16.35 -8.96
CA VAL A 199 -0.82 -15.25 -8.07
C VAL A 199 0.30 -14.97 -7.05
N PHE A 200 0.64 -13.69 -6.90
CA PHE A 200 1.51 -13.21 -5.84
C PHE A 200 0.84 -12.04 -5.11
N ILE A 201 0.64 -12.16 -3.81
CA ILE A 201 -0.01 -11.14 -2.98
C ILE A 201 1.04 -10.42 -2.18
N THR A 202 0.97 -9.07 -2.11
CA THR A 202 1.82 -8.27 -1.21
C THR A 202 0.99 -7.56 -0.16
N ARG A 203 1.52 -7.45 1.06
CA ARG A 203 0.92 -6.72 2.20
C ARG A 203 1.98 -5.96 2.98
N THR A 204 1.53 -5.06 3.84
CA THR A 204 2.40 -4.19 4.63
C THR A 204 1.89 -4.01 6.05
N PHE A 205 2.80 -3.87 7.01
CA PHE A 205 2.48 -3.45 8.38
C PHE A 205 2.35 -1.92 8.51
N SER A 206 2.57 -1.18 7.42
CA SER A 206 2.59 0.29 7.44
C SER A 206 1.23 0.93 7.59
N LYS A 207 0.13 0.20 7.29
CA LYS A 207 -1.22 0.77 7.20
C LYS A 207 -2.12 0.27 8.33
N ASP A 208 -2.56 -0.96 8.26
CA ASP A 208 -3.44 -1.59 9.23
C ASP A 208 -2.76 -1.83 10.59
N ALA A 209 -1.52 -2.31 10.59
CA ALA A 209 -0.78 -2.63 11.81
C ALA A 209 -0.04 -1.45 12.46
N SER A 210 -0.23 -0.20 11.99
CA SER A 210 0.33 1.03 12.62
C SER A 210 1.85 1.07 12.74
N LEU A 211 2.58 0.35 11.88
CA LEU A 211 4.04 0.17 11.95
C LEU A 211 4.77 0.72 10.72
N ALA A 212 4.29 1.84 10.16
CA ALA A 212 4.92 2.46 8.99
C ALA A 212 6.41 2.78 9.20
N GLY A 213 6.77 3.24 10.41
CA GLY A 213 8.15 3.54 10.81
C GLY A 213 9.03 2.30 10.98
N LEU A 214 8.46 1.12 11.16
CA LEU A 214 9.19 -0.14 11.36
C LEU A 214 9.69 -0.74 10.04
N ARG A 215 9.09 -0.37 8.92
CA ARG A 215 9.46 -0.86 7.57
C ARG A 215 9.36 -2.38 7.46
N VAL A 216 8.22 -2.98 7.72
CA VAL A 216 7.97 -4.41 7.48
C VAL A 216 6.83 -4.59 6.49
N GLY A 217 7.02 -5.50 5.56
CA GLY A 217 6.00 -5.99 4.61
C GLY A 217 6.24 -7.45 4.30
N TYR A 218 5.29 -8.07 3.62
CA TYR A 218 5.41 -9.47 3.25
C TYR A 218 4.73 -9.75 1.91
N GLY A 219 5.18 -10.85 1.29
CA GLY A 219 4.59 -11.40 0.08
C GLY A 219 4.16 -12.84 0.29
N ILE A 220 3.14 -13.27 -0.44
CA ILE A 220 2.59 -14.63 -0.37
C ILE A 220 2.42 -15.13 -1.81
N GLY A 221 2.86 -16.35 -2.08
CA GLY A 221 2.75 -16.93 -3.41
C GLY A 221 2.93 -18.44 -3.41
N SER A 222 2.77 -19.07 -4.57
CA SER A 222 3.02 -20.50 -4.74
C SER A 222 4.48 -20.86 -4.44
N PRO A 223 4.80 -22.11 -4.08
CA PRO A 223 6.19 -22.55 -3.86
C PRO A 223 7.14 -22.23 -5.01
N LYS A 224 6.62 -22.26 -6.24
CA LYS A 224 7.39 -21.91 -7.44
C LYS A 224 7.79 -20.44 -7.45
N LEU A 225 6.87 -19.53 -7.17
CA LEU A 225 7.16 -18.10 -7.07
C LEU A 225 8.07 -17.79 -5.88
N MET A 226 7.86 -18.48 -4.76
CA MET A 226 8.68 -18.30 -3.57
C MET A 226 10.13 -18.72 -3.78
N ALA A 227 10.38 -19.79 -4.54
CA ALA A 227 11.74 -20.20 -4.88
C ALA A 227 12.51 -19.10 -5.64
N VAL A 228 11.85 -18.45 -6.60
CA VAL A 228 12.48 -17.41 -7.43
C VAL A 228 12.69 -16.11 -6.64
N ILE A 229 11.67 -15.63 -5.92
CA ILE A 229 11.81 -14.36 -5.19
C ILE A 229 12.79 -14.47 -4.01
N ASN A 230 12.88 -15.63 -3.34
CA ASN A 230 13.90 -15.87 -2.31
C ASN A 230 15.32 -15.90 -2.91
N ALA A 231 15.51 -16.43 -4.13
CA ALA A 231 16.80 -16.36 -4.81
C ALA A 231 17.19 -14.90 -5.10
N VAL A 232 16.25 -14.07 -5.55
CA VAL A 232 16.46 -12.63 -5.75
C VAL A 232 16.79 -11.93 -4.41
N LYS A 233 15.98 -12.15 -3.36
CA LYS A 233 16.23 -11.62 -2.02
C LYS A 233 17.65 -11.90 -1.55
N ASN A 234 18.06 -13.16 -1.60
CA ASN A 234 19.38 -13.59 -1.13
C ASN A 234 20.54 -13.05 -2.00
N SER A 235 20.25 -12.65 -3.22
CA SER A 235 21.24 -12.04 -4.13
C SER A 235 21.36 -10.53 -3.96
N VAL A 236 20.30 -9.86 -3.52
CA VAL A 236 20.25 -8.40 -3.32
C VAL A 236 20.65 -8.03 -1.89
N ASN A 237 19.94 -8.56 -0.90
CA ASN A 237 20.18 -8.32 0.53
C ASN A 237 19.57 -9.44 1.38
N PRO A 238 20.34 -10.47 1.77
CA PRO A 238 19.82 -11.59 2.55
C PRO A 238 19.36 -11.21 3.96
N TYR A 239 19.87 -10.12 4.54
CA TYR A 239 19.55 -9.61 5.87
C TYR A 239 18.70 -8.32 5.79
N ASN A 240 17.71 -8.31 4.94
CA ASN A 240 16.94 -7.12 4.60
C ASN A 240 16.01 -6.60 5.72
N VAL A 241 15.72 -7.40 6.74
CA VAL A 241 14.89 -7.03 7.90
C VAL A 241 15.71 -7.14 9.17
N ASP A 242 15.71 -6.11 10.01
CA ASP A 242 16.44 -6.09 11.27
C ASP A 242 15.72 -6.86 12.39
N SER A 243 16.46 -7.20 13.45
CA SER A 243 15.97 -8.03 14.56
C SER A 243 14.86 -7.36 15.37
N ILE A 244 14.85 -6.03 15.49
CA ILE A 244 13.79 -5.29 16.20
C ILE A 244 12.52 -5.37 15.37
N ALA A 245 12.63 -5.14 14.07
CA ALA A 245 11.51 -5.19 13.15
C ALA A 245 10.82 -6.56 13.16
N GLU A 246 11.59 -7.66 13.13
CA GLU A 246 11.05 -9.03 13.22
C GLU A 246 10.27 -9.26 14.53
N VAL A 247 10.86 -8.87 15.68
CA VAL A 247 10.24 -9.07 17.01
C VAL A 247 8.95 -8.26 17.14
N LEU A 248 8.95 -6.99 16.72
CA LEU A 248 7.79 -6.11 16.86
C LEU A 248 6.67 -6.48 15.89
N ALA A 249 7.01 -6.85 14.64
CA ALA A 249 6.02 -7.31 13.68
C ALA A 249 5.39 -8.65 14.13
N THR A 250 6.18 -9.56 14.71
CA THR A 250 5.66 -10.81 15.31
C THR A 250 4.70 -10.53 16.46
N ALA A 251 5.01 -9.57 17.34
CA ALA A 251 4.12 -9.15 18.41
C ALA A 251 2.81 -8.53 17.87
N ALA A 252 2.90 -7.76 16.78
CA ALA A 252 1.74 -7.20 16.10
C ALA A 252 0.82 -8.30 15.56
N VAL A 253 1.36 -9.29 14.84
CA VAL A 253 0.56 -10.41 14.32
C VAL A 253 -0.13 -11.17 15.44
N LYS A 254 0.55 -11.43 16.54
CA LYS A 254 -0.01 -12.16 17.71
C LYS A 254 -1.07 -11.36 18.49
N SER A 255 -1.26 -10.09 18.18
CA SER A 255 -2.29 -9.21 18.76
C SER A 255 -3.20 -8.63 17.67
N TRP A 256 -3.54 -9.43 16.67
CA TRP A 256 -4.23 -8.97 15.46
C TRP A 256 -5.61 -8.36 15.73
N ASP A 257 -6.36 -8.89 16.69
CA ASP A 257 -7.67 -8.38 17.12
C ASP A 257 -7.64 -6.86 17.42
N TYR A 258 -6.54 -6.36 18.02
CA TYR A 258 -6.36 -4.93 18.27
C TYR A 258 -6.37 -4.12 16.97
N TYR A 259 -5.79 -4.64 15.91
CA TYR A 259 -5.72 -3.96 14.61
C TYR A 259 -7.03 -4.07 13.85
N GLU A 260 -7.76 -5.16 13.98
CA GLU A 260 -9.13 -5.29 13.46
C GLU A 260 -10.04 -4.21 14.08
N ASP A 261 -9.97 -4.00 15.38
CA ASP A 261 -10.70 -2.95 16.08
C ASP A 261 -10.30 -1.54 15.60
N SER A 262 -9.00 -1.29 15.39
CA SER A 262 -8.53 0.00 14.89
C SER A 262 -8.95 0.25 13.45
N CYS A 263 -8.89 -0.76 12.58
CA CYS A 263 -9.38 -0.70 11.22
C CYS A 263 -10.90 -0.46 11.16
N ALA A 264 -11.68 -1.10 12.05
CA ALA A 264 -13.12 -0.88 12.15
C ALA A 264 -13.45 0.59 12.52
N LYS A 265 -12.70 1.20 13.46
CA LYS A 265 -12.84 2.63 13.80
C LYS A 265 -12.54 3.52 12.60
N ILE A 266 -11.43 3.24 11.88
CA ILE A 266 -11.05 4.00 10.68
C ILE A 266 -12.13 3.88 9.60
N MET A 267 -12.68 2.70 9.37
CA MET A 267 -13.78 2.48 8.41
C MET A 267 -15.02 3.28 8.79
N ALA A 268 -15.43 3.25 10.06
CA ALA A 268 -16.58 4.02 10.54
C ALA A 268 -16.37 5.53 10.37
N THR A 269 -15.21 6.05 10.74
CA THR A 269 -14.85 7.46 10.58
C THR A 269 -14.76 7.86 9.10
N ARG A 270 -14.20 7.00 8.23
CA ARG A 270 -14.16 7.21 6.77
C ARG A 270 -15.57 7.36 6.19
N ASP A 271 -16.44 6.43 6.54
CA ASP A 271 -17.80 6.38 6.00
C ASP A 271 -18.64 7.59 6.48
N TRP A 272 -18.49 7.97 7.75
CA TRP A 272 -19.05 9.21 8.29
C TRP A 272 -18.49 10.43 7.54
N PHE A 273 -17.17 10.59 7.47
CA PHE A 273 -16.53 11.74 6.82
C PHE A 273 -16.92 11.85 5.34
N SER A 274 -16.99 10.74 4.63
CA SER A 274 -17.44 10.70 3.23
C SER A 274 -18.90 11.18 3.08
N LYS A 275 -19.77 10.82 4.02
CA LYS A 275 -21.17 11.27 4.05
C LYS A 275 -21.27 12.78 4.29
N GLU A 276 -20.53 13.30 5.27
CA GLU A 276 -20.53 14.73 5.60
C GLU A 276 -19.96 15.58 4.43
N LEU A 277 -18.88 15.14 3.80
CA LEU A 277 -18.34 15.82 2.62
C LEU A 277 -19.32 15.86 1.46
N LYS A 278 -20.04 14.77 1.19
CA LYS A 278 -21.09 14.74 0.17
C LYS A 278 -22.24 15.69 0.50
N ALA A 279 -22.61 15.82 1.78
CA ALA A 279 -23.68 16.73 2.22
C ALA A 279 -23.34 18.21 1.96
N ILE A 280 -22.05 18.58 1.94
CA ILE A 280 -21.58 19.94 1.60
C ILE A 280 -21.14 20.06 0.12
N GLY A 281 -21.55 19.12 -0.73
CA GLY A 281 -21.42 19.20 -2.19
C GLY A 281 -20.14 18.63 -2.78
N PHE A 282 -19.24 18.01 -1.99
CA PHE A 282 -18.04 17.36 -2.53
C PHE A 282 -18.38 16.12 -3.34
N ASP A 283 -17.63 15.89 -4.43
CA ASP A 283 -17.59 14.58 -5.08
C ASP A 283 -16.54 13.70 -4.38
N VAL A 284 -17.01 12.62 -3.75
CA VAL A 284 -16.20 11.69 -2.97
C VAL A 284 -16.26 10.31 -3.61
N LEU A 285 -15.12 9.80 -4.08
CA LEU A 285 -15.05 8.45 -4.63
C LEU A 285 -15.31 7.40 -3.54
N PRO A 286 -15.95 6.27 -3.89
CA PRO A 286 -16.08 5.16 -2.95
C PRO A 286 -14.69 4.64 -2.53
N SER A 287 -14.54 4.35 -1.24
CA SER A 287 -13.23 3.92 -0.72
C SER A 287 -13.37 2.68 0.16
N LYS A 288 -12.42 1.75 -0.03
CA LYS A 288 -12.12 0.61 0.85
C LYS A 288 -10.67 0.68 1.36
N THR A 289 -10.21 1.91 1.61
CA THR A 289 -8.86 2.20 2.14
C THR A 289 -8.95 3.05 3.41
N ASN A 290 -7.81 3.42 4.00
CA ASN A 290 -7.75 4.39 5.10
C ASN A 290 -7.63 5.85 4.61
N PHE A 291 -8.15 6.15 3.43
CA PHE A 291 -8.21 7.51 2.87
C PHE A 291 -9.41 7.65 1.94
N VAL A 292 -9.72 8.89 1.57
CA VAL A 292 -10.70 9.24 0.54
C VAL A 292 -10.06 10.13 -0.51
N LEU A 293 -10.49 10.00 -1.78
CA LEU A 293 -10.13 10.91 -2.87
C LEU A 293 -11.34 11.80 -3.19
N VAL A 294 -11.20 13.11 -2.97
CA VAL A 294 -12.30 14.05 -2.99
C VAL A 294 -12.05 15.21 -3.95
N LYS A 295 -13.10 15.64 -4.65
CA LYS A 295 -13.13 16.89 -5.41
C LYS A 295 -13.96 17.90 -4.63
N PRO A 296 -13.37 19.05 -4.26
CA PRO A 296 -14.10 20.08 -3.51
C PRO A 296 -15.19 20.75 -4.36
N HIS A 297 -16.17 21.33 -3.70
CA HIS A 297 -17.20 22.16 -4.28
C HIS A 297 -17.04 23.62 -3.84
N GLY A 298 -17.30 24.56 -4.74
CA GLY A 298 -17.22 26.01 -4.45
C GLY A 298 -15.81 26.60 -4.40
N VAL A 299 -14.79 25.75 -4.23
CA VAL A 299 -13.36 26.15 -4.23
C VAL A 299 -12.54 25.15 -5.05
N THR A 300 -11.35 25.56 -5.50
CA THR A 300 -10.43 24.64 -6.20
C THR A 300 -9.69 23.73 -5.20
N ALA A 301 -9.20 22.58 -5.69
CA ALA A 301 -8.37 21.70 -4.88
C ALA A 301 -7.10 22.39 -4.35
N GLY A 302 -6.48 23.26 -5.14
CA GLY A 302 -5.33 24.06 -4.70
C GLY A 302 -5.67 25.01 -3.57
N GLN A 303 -6.77 25.77 -3.68
CA GLN A 303 -7.23 26.67 -2.62
C GLN A 303 -7.53 25.91 -1.31
N LEU A 304 -8.23 24.79 -1.40
CA LEU A 304 -8.51 23.94 -0.23
C LEU A 304 -7.22 23.38 0.37
N PHE A 305 -6.28 22.91 -0.46
CA PHE A 305 -4.98 22.40 -0.01
C PHE A 305 -4.21 23.46 0.78
N ASP A 306 -4.08 24.69 0.23
CA ASP A 306 -3.36 25.78 0.86
C ASP A 306 -4.04 26.22 2.17
N TYR A 307 -5.38 26.27 2.19
CA TYR A 307 -6.13 26.62 3.40
C TYR A 307 -5.99 25.58 4.52
N LEU A 308 -6.11 24.30 4.20
CA LEU A 308 -5.88 23.22 5.17
C LEU A 308 -4.46 23.26 5.72
N GLN A 309 -3.46 23.48 4.86
CA GLN A 309 -2.06 23.57 5.29
C GLN A 309 -1.83 24.79 6.20
N SER A 310 -2.43 25.94 5.92
CA SER A 310 -2.36 27.13 6.79
C SER A 310 -2.96 26.91 8.17
N ASN A 311 -3.93 25.97 8.28
CA ASN A 311 -4.53 25.50 9.51
C ASN A 311 -3.84 24.26 10.10
N LYS A 312 -2.59 23.96 9.66
CA LYS A 312 -1.77 22.81 10.12
C LYS A 312 -2.40 21.43 9.85
N ILE A 313 -3.22 21.33 8.82
CA ILE A 313 -3.82 20.07 8.34
C ILE A 313 -3.14 19.71 7.02
N TYR A 314 -2.39 18.61 7.00
CA TYR A 314 -1.61 18.19 5.86
C TYR A 314 -2.29 17.05 5.13
N VAL A 315 -2.71 17.31 3.89
CA VAL A 315 -3.34 16.34 2.98
C VAL A 315 -2.47 16.12 1.73
N ARG A 316 -2.81 15.18 0.87
CA ARG A 316 -2.06 14.94 -0.37
C ARG A 316 -2.76 15.56 -1.57
N TYR A 317 -2.01 16.37 -2.32
CA TYR A 317 -2.44 16.98 -3.57
C TYR A 317 -1.56 16.51 -4.73
N PHE A 318 -2.16 16.30 -5.92
CA PHE A 318 -1.51 15.80 -7.13
C PHE A 318 -1.67 16.77 -8.32
N PRO A 319 -1.16 18.00 -8.24
CA PRO A 319 -1.44 19.03 -9.27
C PRO A 319 -0.90 18.69 -10.67
N LYS A 320 0.09 17.78 -10.75
CA LYS A 320 0.69 17.35 -12.01
C LYS A 320 0.05 16.09 -12.62
N VAL A 321 -0.90 15.46 -11.93
CA VAL A 321 -1.62 14.28 -12.41
C VAL A 321 -2.96 14.74 -12.95
N GLU A 322 -3.07 14.92 -14.26
CA GLU A 322 -4.19 15.57 -14.95
C GLU A 322 -5.56 15.07 -14.46
N ARG A 323 -5.75 13.75 -14.43
CA ARG A 323 -7.04 13.11 -14.07
C ARG A 323 -7.51 13.38 -12.64
N ILE A 324 -6.62 13.76 -11.72
CA ILE A 324 -6.93 14.04 -10.30
C ILE A 324 -6.35 15.38 -9.82
N SER A 325 -5.96 16.27 -10.76
CA SER A 325 -5.44 17.59 -10.43
C SER A 325 -6.48 18.51 -9.76
N ASP A 326 -7.76 18.17 -9.85
CA ASP A 326 -8.89 18.83 -9.20
C ASP A 326 -9.34 18.14 -7.89
N ARG A 327 -8.53 17.19 -7.37
CA ARG A 327 -8.86 16.36 -6.20
C ARG A 327 -7.78 16.41 -5.13
N LEU A 328 -8.18 16.11 -3.89
CA LEU A 328 -7.28 15.88 -2.76
C LEU A 328 -7.46 14.45 -2.25
N ARG A 329 -6.36 13.79 -1.86
CA ARG A 329 -6.42 12.55 -1.09
C ARG A 329 -6.23 12.87 0.39
N ILE A 330 -7.20 12.52 1.21
CA ILE A 330 -7.24 12.80 2.64
C ILE A 330 -7.20 11.45 3.37
N SER A 331 -6.14 11.18 4.12
CA SER A 331 -6.06 10.03 5.01
C SER A 331 -7.09 10.17 6.13
N ILE A 332 -7.56 9.05 6.68
CA ILE A 332 -8.53 9.07 7.78
C ILE A 332 -7.78 9.09 9.11
N GLY A 333 -7.95 10.15 9.84
CA GLY A 333 -7.49 10.36 11.21
C GLY A 333 -8.42 9.74 12.26
N THR A 334 -8.23 10.11 13.51
CA THR A 334 -9.22 9.85 14.57
C THR A 334 -10.52 10.62 14.29
N GLN A 335 -11.61 10.23 14.96
CA GLN A 335 -12.89 10.93 14.80
C GLN A 335 -12.75 12.44 15.08
N ASP A 336 -12.09 12.83 16.18
CA ASP A 336 -11.87 14.22 16.57
C ASP A 336 -11.04 14.99 15.53
N GLU A 337 -10.00 14.35 14.96
CA GLU A 337 -9.20 14.96 13.89
C GLU A 337 -10.05 15.20 12.64
N MET A 338 -10.89 14.24 12.26
CA MET A 338 -11.72 14.36 11.06
C MET A 338 -12.87 15.34 11.24
N GLU A 339 -13.43 15.49 12.45
CA GLU A 339 -14.38 16.56 12.79
C GLU A 339 -13.75 17.95 12.63
N ARG A 340 -12.51 18.12 13.12
CA ARG A 340 -11.78 19.36 12.93
C ARG A 340 -11.48 19.65 11.47
N VAL A 341 -11.12 18.65 10.68
CA VAL A 341 -10.92 18.79 9.22
C VAL A 341 -12.20 19.26 8.55
N LEU A 342 -13.35 18.65 8.89
CA LEU A 342 -14.64 19.01 8.33
C LEU A 342 -15.04 20.47 8.69
N MET A 343 -14.87 20.87 9.95
CA MET A 343 -15.12 22.24 10.38
C MET A 343 -14.26 23.25 9.60
N THR A 344 -12.96 22.95 9.46
CA THR A 344 -12.03 23.81 8.70
C THR A 344 -12.44 23.92 7.21
N ILE A 345 -12.93 22.84 6.61
CA ILE A 345 -13.45 22.86 5.23
C ILE A 345 -14.68 23.76 5.14
N GLN A 346 -15.62 23.64 6.09
CA GLN A 346 -16.87 24.43 6.13
C GLN A 346 -16.59 25.93 6.32
N GLU A 347 -15.58 26.30 7.13
CA GLU A 347 -15.15 27.68 7.32
C GLU A 347 -14.64 28.31 6.00
N LEU A 348 -13.99 27.55 5.14
CA LEU A 348 -13.52 28.05 3.82
C LEU A 348 -14.70 28.23 2.84
N GLN A 349 -15.77 27.47 2.98
CA GLN A 349 -16.95 27.56 2.09
C GLN A 349 -17.96 28.63 2.51
N ALA A 350 -17.90 29.11 3.78
CA ALA A 350 -18.78 30.16 4.32
C ALA A 350 -18.36 31.55 3.85
#